data_08febd83c54006d68d63b06d619c7366
#
_entry.id   08febd83c54006d68d63b06d619c7366
#
_cell.length_a   1.000
_cell.length_b   1.000
_cell.length_c   1.000
_cell.angle_alpha   90.00
_cell.angle_beta   90.00
_cell.angle_gamma   90.00
#
_symmetry.space_group_name_H-M   'P 1'
#
loop_
_entity.id
_entity.type
_entity.pdbx_description
1 polymer ?
#
loop_
_entity_poly.entity_id
_entity_poly.type
_entity_poly.pdbx_seq_one_letter_code
_entity_poly.pdbx_strand_id
1 'polypeptide(L)'
;MHDMRLMVVALLTAFSALHAQTGDAWKKLDFVLGEWTGMAGEKDTPLGAGQGAFSFKAELKDKIIVRRNVAQYNSGVQHDDLMVIYLDAPNETPRAIYFDTEGHVIRYNLTFPSAKRAEFESDGSQPGPKYRLTYWMEGASLNGQFEVAPPGKEYQSYMKWTSVKK
;
A
#
# COMPACT_ATOMS: atom_id res chain seq x y z
N MET A 1 -45.51 23.14 -21.11
CA MET A 1 -44.86 23.16 -19.75
C MET A 1 -44.82 21.72 -19.23
N HIS A 2 -44.07 20.80 -19.90
CA HIS A 2 -44.13 19.35 -19.56
C HIS A 2 -42.78 18.61 -19.69
N ASP A 3 -41.61 19.29 -19.67
CA ASP A 3 -40.34 18.56 -19.94
C ASP A 3 -39.24 18.74 -18.90
N MET A 4 -39.54 19.36 -17.72
CA MET A 4 -38.47 19.62 -16.74
C MET A 4 -38.33 18.59 -15.61
N ARG A 5 -39.20 17.55 -15.57
CA ARG A 5 -39.19 16.54 -14.51
C ARG A 5 -38.43 15.25 -14.85
N LEU A 6 -38.16 14.99 -16.13
CA LEU A 6 -37.45 13.76 -16.55
C LEU A 6 -35.93 13.88 -16.47
N MET A 7 -35.37 15.08 -16.47
CA MET A 7 -33.90 15.29 -16.49
C MET A 7 -33.21 15.14 -15.13
N VAL A 8 -33.98 15.27 -14.03
CA VAL A 8 -33.40 15.19 -12.67
C VAL A 8 -33.21 13.74 -12.21
N VAL A 9 -33.99 12.78 -12.73
CA VAL A 9 -33.93 11.37 -12.31
C VAL A 9 -32.73 10.65 -12.93
N ALA A 10 -32.30 11.02 -14.14
CA ALA A 10 -31.15 10.38 -14.82
C ALA A 10 -29.80 10.76 -14.18
N LEU A 11 -29.70 11.93 -13.54
CA LEU A 11 -28.45 12.37 -12.90
C LEU A 11 -28.17 11.66 -11.56
N LEU A 12 -29.22 11.22 -10.87
CA LEU A 12 -29.10 10.54 -9.56
C LEU A 12 -28.64 9.09 -9.68
N THR A 13 -28.93 8.41 -10.79
CA THR A 13 -28.52 7.01 -10.98
C THR A 13 -27.04 6.86 -11.38
N ALA A 14 -26.45 7.84 -12.04
CA ALA A 14 -25.04 7.84 -12.41
C ALA A 14 -24.10 8.00 -11.18
N PHE A 15 -24.56 8.73 -10.15
CA PHE A 15 -23.78 8.93 -8.92
C PHE A 15 -23.69 7.68 -8.05
N SER A 16 -24.67 6.79 -8.11
CA SER A 16 -24.69 5.56 -7.30
C SER A 16 -23.71 4.49 -7.81
N ALA A 17 -23.46 4.45 -9.11
CA ALA A 17 -22.52 3.48 -9.71
C ALA A 17 -21.05 3.84 -9.40
N LEU A 18 -20.72 5.14 -9.30
CA LEU A 18 -19.37 5.60 -8.99
C LEU A 18 -18.95 5.26 -7.54
N HIS A 19 -19.90 5.25 -6.59
CA HIS A 19 -19.62 4.92 -5.19
C HIS A 19 -19.44 3.42 -4.94
N ALA A 20 -20.01 2.58 -5.79
CA ALA A 20 -19.87 1.12 -5.66
C ALA A 20 -18.47 0.64 -6.08
N GLN A 21 -17.83 1.29 -7.04
CA GLN A 21 -16.51 0.91 -7.54
C GLN A 21 -15.37 1.31 -6.60
N THR A 22 -15.45 2.49 -5.98
CA THR A 22 -14.48 2.91 -4.96
C THR A 22 -14.52 2.01 -3.73
N GLY A 23 -15.71 1.55 -3.31
CA GLY A 23 -15.87 0.65 -2.18
C GLY A 23 -15.21 -0.73 -2.39
N ASP A 24 -15.11 -1.20 -3.62
CA ASP A 24 -14.56 -2.52 -3.93
C ASP A 24 -13.02 -2.55 -3.93
N ALA A 25 -12.38 -1.48 -4.37
CA ALA A 25 -10.92 -1.36 -4.33
C ALA A 25 -10.40 -1.31 -2.87
N TRP A 26 -11.08 -0.60 -1.97
CA TRP A 26 -10.71 -0.52 -0.57
C TRP A 26 -10.94 -1.82 0.19
N LYS A 27 -12.00 -2.57 -0.12
CA LYS A 27 -12.26 -3.90 0.45
C LYS A 27 -11.09 -4.87 0.24
N LYS A 28 -10.38 -4.76 -0.87
CA LYS A 28 -9.18 -5.55 -1.14
C LYS A 28 -8.02 -5.22 -0.21
N LEU A 29 -8.05 -4.07 0.47
CA LEU A 29 -7.06 -3.65 1.47
C LEU A 29 -7.55 -3.82 2.91
N ASP A 30 -8.77 -4.30 3.16
CA ASP A 30 -9.30 -4.49 4.52
C ASP A 30 -8.36 -5.33 5.40
N PHE A 31 -7.66 -6.29 4.80
CA PHE A 31 -6.76 -7.20 5.54
C PHE A 31 -5.52 -6.49 6.10
N VAL A 32 -5.10 -5.34 5.56
CA VAL A 32 -3.96 -4.57 6.08
C VAL A 32 -4.38 -3.48 7.07
N LEU A 33 -5.66 -3.10 7.10
CA LEU A 33 -6.13 -2.00 7.94
C LEU A 33 -5.92 -2.27 9.43
N GLY A 34 -5.50 -1.24 10.16
CA GLY A 34 -5.28 -1.27 11.60
C GLY A 34 -3.84 -0.96 11.98
N GLU A 35 -3.50 -1.31 13.21
CA GLU A 35 -2.17 -1.12 13.79
C GLU A 35 -1.48 -2.47 13.99
N TRP A 36 -0.19 -2.50 13.66
CA TRP A 36 0.61 -3.71 13.61
C TRP A 36 1.95 -3.51 14.32
N THR A 37 2.44 -4.57 14.96
CA THR A 37 3.83 -4.66 15.41
C THR A 37 4.56 -5.68 14.55
N GLY A 38 5.61 -5.25 13.87
CA GLY A 38 6.40 -6.07 12.95
C GLY A 38 7.76 -6.44 13.55
N MET A 39 8.27 -7.60 13.15
CA MET A 39 9.60 -8.10 13.51
C MET A 39 10.28 -8.67 12.28
N ALA A 40 11.55 -8.30 12.07
CA ALA A 40 12.45 -8.89 11.10
C ALA A 40 13.57 -9.64 11.84
N GLY A 41 13.87 -10.86 11.40
CA GLY A 41 14.98 -11.63 11.94
C GLY A 41 16.33 -11.18 11.43
N GLU A 42 17.42 -11.68 12.02
CA GLU A 42 18.81 -11.31 11.69
C GLU A 42 19.14 -11.54 10.21
N LYS A 43 18.55 -12.57 9.59
CA LYS A 43 18.80 -12.95 8.19
C LYS A 43 17.77 -12.38 7.20
N ASP A 44 16.77 -11.66 7.71
CA ASP A 44 15.65 -11.17 6.90
C ASP A 44 15.91 -9.79 6.28
N THR A 45 17.00 -9.14 6.69
CA THR A 45 17.41 -7.82 6.20
C THR A 45 18.92 -7.62 6.40
N PRO A 46 19.58 -6.86 5.52
CA PRO A 46 20.99 -6.50 5.69
C PRO A 46 21.24 -5.56 6.88
N LEU A 47 20.20 -5.02 7.52
CA LEU A 47 20.29 -4.12 8.67
C LEU A 47 20.34 -4.87 10.01
N GLY A 48 20.32 -6.22 10.01
CA GLY A 48 20.21 -7.06 11.18
C GLY A 48 18.78 -7.14 11.71
N ALA A 49 18.54 -7.90 12.78
CA ALA A 49 17.22 -8.01 13.36
C ALA A 49 16.62 -6.64 13.71
N GLY A 50 15.33 -6.50 13.54
CA GLY A 50 14.62 -5.24 13.78
C GLY A 50 13.20 -5.45 14.24
N GLN A 51 12.65 -4.40 14.84
CA GLN A 51 11.25 -4.32 15.23
C GLN A 51 10.68 -2.97 14.81
N GLY A 52 9.38 -2.95 14.57
CA GLY A 52 8.70 -1.72 14.17
C GLY A 52 7.22 -1.74 14.50
N ALA A 53 6.62 -0.58 14.41
CA ALA A 53 5.19 -0.39 14.49
C ALA A 53 4.73 0.34 13.23
N PHE A 54 3.67 -0.17 12.62
CA PHE A 54 3.06 0.50 11.50
C PHE A 54 1.53 0.44 11.55
N SER A 55 0.91 1.33 10.81
CA SER A 55 -0.54 1.38 10.68
C SER A 55 -0.95 1.61 9.24
N PHE A 56 -2.12 1.09 8.89
CA PHE A 56 -2.86 1.50 7.70
C PHE A 56 -4.19 2.07 8.16
N LYS A 57 -4.45 3.32 7.86
CA LYS A 57 -5.67 4.04 8.27
C LYS A 57 -6.34 4.69 7.07
N ALA A 58 -7.66 4.51 6.96
CA ALA A 58 -8.45 5.25 6.00
C ALA A 58 -8.57 6.70 6.46
N GLU A 59 -8.32 7.65 5.57
CA GLU A 59 -8.35 9.08 5.82
C GLU A 59 -9.17 9.83 4.74
N LEU A 60 -9.45 11.10 4.95
CA LEU A 60 -10.23 11.94 4.04
C LEU A 60 -11.60 11.33 3.66
N LYS A 61 -12.35 10.84 4.66
CA LYS A 61 -13.65 10.15 4.46
C LYS A 61 -13.49 8.95 3.51
N ASP A 62 -12.51 8.11 3.81
CA ASP A 62 -12.18 6.87 3.07
C ASP A 62 -11.77 7.10 1.61
N LYS A 63 -11.22 8.28 1.29
CA LYS A 63 -10.72 8.56 -0.07
C LYS A 63 -9.27 8.14 -0.28
N ILE A 64 -8.52 7.99 0.80
CA ILE A 64 -7.14 7.49 0.78
C ILE A 64 -6.93 6.52 1.94
N ILE A 65 -5.90 5.68 1.82
CA ILE A 65 -5.34 4.92 2.95
C ILE A 65 -3.92 5.43 3.18
N VAL A 66 -3.61 5.77 4.42
CA VAL A 66 -2.27 6.22 4.81
C VAL A 66 -1.60 5.13 5.64
N ARG A 67 -0.44 4.68 5.18
CA ARG A 67 0.47 3.86 5.96
C ARG A 67 1.50 4.77 6.64
N ARG A 68 1.74 4.53 7.93
CA ARG A 68 2.86 5.12 8.67
C ARG A 68 3.65 4.00 9.32
N ASN A 69 4.97 4.10 9.28
CA ASN A 69 5.86 3.09 9.84
C ASN A 69 7.01 3.75 10.58
N VAL A 70 7.40 3.13 11.69
CA VAL A 70 8.64 3.41 12.43
C VAL A 70 9.28 2.07 12.73
N ALA A 71 10.52 1.87 12.29
CA ALA A 71 11.27 0.65 12.54
C ALA A 71 12.67 0.97 13.09
N GLN A 72 13.17 0.11 13.96
CA GLN A 72 14.51 0.19 14.51
C GLN A 72 15.22 -1.16 14.38
N TYR A 73 16.46 -1.11 13.95
CA TYR A 73 17.30 -2.26 13.68
C TYR A 73 18.48 -2.35 14.66
N ASN A 74 18.98 -3.56 14.87
CA ASN A 74 20.15 -3.80 15.76
C ASN A 74 21.42 -3.10 15.29
N SER A 75 21.52 -2.76 14.01
CA SER A 75 22.58 -1.89 13.47
C SER A 75 22.55 -0.45 14.00
N GLY A 76 21.51 -0.06 14.75
CA GLY A 76 21.28 1.32 15.19
C GLY A 76 20.53 2.19 14.18
N VAL A 77 20.20 1.65 13.02
CA VAL A 77 19.42 2.36 11.99
C VAL A 77 17.97 2.47 12.45
N GLN A 78 17.42 3.67 12.41
CA GLN A 78 15.99 3.96 12.49
C GLN A 78 15.49 4.31 11.10
N HIS A 79 14.34 3.79 10.74
CA HIS A 79 13.69 4.00 9.45
C HIS A 79 12.23 4.38 9.66
N ASP A 80 11.88 5.59 9.26
CA ASP A 80 10.52 6.11 9.34
C ASP A 80 10.00 6.36 7.91
N ASP A 81 8.80 5.87 7.63
CA ASP A 81 8.22 6.05 6.32
C ASP A 81 6.71 6.36 6.37
N LEU A 82 6.24 6.94 5.28
CA LEU A 82 4.84 7.23 5.01
C LEU A 82 4.50 6.79 3.59
N MET A 83 3.37 6.11 3.42
CA MET A 83 2.83 5.80 2.11
C MET A 83 1.36 6.22 2.02
N VAL A 84 1.00 6.91 0.96
CA VAL A 84 -0.38 7.29 0.64
C VAL A 84 -0.87 6.41 -0.50
N ILE A 85 -1.93 5.65 -0.25
CA ILE A 85 -2.61 4.82 -1.24
C ILE A 85 -3.87 5.57 -1.68
N TYR A 86 -4.09 5.69 -2.99
CA TYR A 86 -5.18 6.46 -3.57
C TYR A 86 -5.67 5.81 -4.87
N LEU A 87 -6.82 6.26 -5.35
CA LEU A 87 -7.34 5.89 -6.66
C LEU A 87 -7.02 6.98 -7.66
N ASP A 88 -6.31 6.61 -8.72
CA ASP A 88 -5.92 7.54 -9.78
C ASP A 88 -7.10 7.73 -10.75
N ALA A 89 -7.62 8.95 -10.84
CA ALA A 89 -8.67 9.30 -11.77
C ALA A 89 -8.09 9.43 -13.21
N PRO A 90 -8.85 9.09 -14.27
CA PRO A 90 -10.26 8.72 -14.30
C PRO A 90 -10.54 7.21 -14.13
N ASN A 91 -9.51 6.36 -14.09
CA ASN A 91 -9.67 4.91 -14.19
C ASN A 91 -9.85 4.22 -12.83
N GLU A 92 -9.86 4.98 -11.74
CA GLU A 92 -9.93 4.45 -10.36
C GLU A 92 -8.89 3.33 -10.10
N THR A 93 -7.74 3.42 -10.76
CA THR A 93 -6.65 2.46 -10.60
C THR A 93 -5.96 2.70 -9.27
N PRO A 94 -5.83 1.69 -8.41
CA PRO A 94 -5.15 1.86 -7.14
C PRO A 94 -3.65 2.09 -7.36
N ARG A 95 -3.14 3.15 -6.73
CA ARG A 95 -1.74 3.57 -6.76
C ARG A 95 -1.27 3.94 -5.36
N ALA A 96 0.04 4.07 -5.20
CA ALA A 96 0.59 4.60 -3.97
C ALA A 96 1.81 5.50 -4.24
N ILE A 97 2.06 6.40 -3.29
CA ILE A 97 3.31 7.17 -3.23
C ILE A 97 3.90 6.94 -1.84
N TYR A 98 5.16 6.57 -1.82
CA TYR A 98 5.96 6.28 -0.64
C TYR A 98 7.01 7.37 -0.44
N PHE A 99 7.28 7.69 0.81
CA PHE A 99 8.29 8.63 1.29
C PHE A 99 8.98 8.07 2.52
N ASP A 100 10.28 8.30 2.68
CA ASP A 100 11.03 7.93 3.88
C ASP A 100 11.98 9.03 4.36
N THR A 101 12.56 8.81 5.52
CA THR A 101 13.52 9.73 6.14
C THR A 101 14.86 9.82 5.41
N GLU A 102 15.16 8.85 4.55
CA GLU A 102 16.34 8.85 3.69
C GLU A 102 16.15 9.69 2.41
N GLY A 103 14.92 10.19 2.19
CA GLY A 103 14.58 11.06 1.07
C GLY A 103 14.14 10.31 -0.19
N HIS A 104 13.86 9.01 -0.10
CA HIS A 104 13.31 8.28 -1.23
C HIS A 104 11.84 8.67 -1.47
N VAL A 105 11.48 8.77 -2.73
CA VAL A 105 10.11 8.91 -3.18
C VAL A 105 9.85 7.84 -4.23
N ILE A 106 8.96 6.89 -3.94
CA ILE A 106 8.65 5.80 -4.86
C ILE A 106 7.18 5.86 -5.24
N ARG A 107 6.89 5.85 -6.54
CA ARG A 107 5.52 5.72 -7.06
C ARG A 107 5.26 4.26 -7.40
N TYR A 108 4.15 3.75 -6.91
CA TYR A 108 3.76 2.37 -7.06
C TYR A 108 2.46 2.21 -7.85
N ASN A 109 2.43 1.22 -8.72
CA ASN A 109 1.20 0.56 -9.17
C ASN A 109 0.82 -0.49 -8.12
N LEU A 110 -0.46 -0.58 -7.80
CA LEU A 110 -0.96 -1.53 -6.81
C LEU A 110 -1.81 -2.60 -7.51
N THR A 111 -1.51 -3.86 -7.24
CA THR A 111 -2.25 -5.03 -7.72
C THR A 111 -2.63 -5.95 -6.58
N PHE A 112 -3.63 -6.81 -6.81
CA PHE A 112 -4.15 -7.75 -5.82
C PHE A 112 -4.16 -9.16 -6.41
N PRO A 113 -3.04 -9.91 -6.30
CA PRO A 113 -2.94 -11.28 -6.81
C PRO A 113 -3.90 -12.27 -6.13
N SER A 114 -4.33 -11.96 -4.89
CA SER A 114 -5.38 -12.70 -4.18
C SER A 114 -6.14 -11.80 -3.21
N ALA A 115 -7.21 -12.31 -2.61
CA ALA A 115 -8.04 -11.58 -1.66
C ALA A 115 -7.29 -11.05 -0.41
N LYS A 116 -6.15 -11.66 -0.07
CA LYS A 116 -5.34 -11.31 1.11
C LYS A 116 -3.87 -11.08 0.72
N ARG A 117 -3.64 -10.56 -0.48
CA ARG A 117 -2.31 -10.20 -0.97
C ARG A 117 -2.38 -8.91 -1.79
N ALA A 118 -1.54 -7.94 -1.43
CA ALA A 118 -1.35 -6.69 -2.15
C ALA A 118 0.10 -6.55 -2.57
N GLU A 119 0.34 -6.19 -3.82
CA GLU A 119 1.67 -5.94 -4.39
C GLU A 119 1.75 -4.52 -4.92
N PHE A 120 2.76 -3.81 -4.46
CA PHE A 120 3.13 -2.46 -4.84
C PHE A 120 4.40 -2.54 -5.68
N GLU A 121 4.30 -2.34 -6.97
CA GLU A 121 5.45 -2.34 -7.87
C GLU A 121 5.74 -0.94 -8.39
N SER A 122 7.00 -0.50 -8.32
CA SER A 122 7.39 0.83 -8.81
C SER A 122 6.97 1.01 -10.27
N ASP A 123 6.40 2.17 -10.60
CA ASP A 123 5.74 2.44 -11.88
C ASP A 123 6.72 2.68 -13.05
N GLY A 124 8.03 2.67 -12.79
CA GLY A 124 9.07 2.88 -13.78
C GLY A 124 9.22 4.33 -14.25
N SER A 125 8.51 5.28 -13.64
CA SER A 125 8.61 6.71 -13.99
C SER A 125 9.94 7.35 -13.60
N GLN A 126 10.70 6.69 -12.72
CA GLN A 126 12.00 7.14 -12.23
C GLN A 126 13.11 6.22 -12.72
N PRO A 127 14.27 6.76 -13.15
CA PRO A 127 15.42 5.92 -13.49
C PRO A 127 16.00 5.27 -12.24
N GLY A 128 16.59 4.09 -12.40
CA GLY A 128 17.24 3.35 -11.31
C GLY A 128 16.68 1.95 -11.10
N PRO A 129 16.83 1.39 -9.91
CA PRO A 129 16.29 0.07 -9.57
C PRO A 129 14.76 0.08 -9.53
N LYS A 130 14.18 -1.09 -9.80
CA LYS A 130 12.75 -1.33 -9.54
C LYS A 130 12.58 -1.83 -8.11
N TYR A 131 11.45 -1.47 -7.54
CA TYR A 131 11.07 -1.84 -6.17
C TYR A 131 9.76 -2.59 -6.18
N ARG A 132 9.63 -3.60 -5.32
CA ARG A 132 8.39 -4.30 -5.07
C ARG A 132 8.20 -4.49 -3.57
N LEU A 133 7.07 -3.98 -3.06
CA LEU A 133 6.62 -4.15 -1.68
C LEU A 133 5.38 -5.03 -1.71
N THR A 134 5.40 -6.13 -0.96
CA THR A 134 4.29 -7.08 -0.91
C THR A 134 3.82 -7.25 0.53
N TYR A 135 2.49 -7.25 0.72
CA TYR A 135 1.83 -7.65 1.96
C TYR A 135 0.93 -8.84 1.72
N TRP A 136 0.92 -9.81 2.63
CA TRP A 136 -0.02 -10.93 2.60
C TRP A 136 -0.34 -11.44 3.99
N MET A 137 -1.55 -12.00 4.15
CA MET A 137 -1.94 -12.68 5.39
C MET A 137 -1.54 -14.15 5.35
N GLU A 138 -1.00 -14.62 6.46
CA GLU A 138 -0.74 -16.04 6.72
C GLU A 138 -1.26 -16.36 8.12
N GLY A 139 -2.40 -17.06 8.17
CA GLY A 139 -3.15 -17.18 9.41
C GLY A 139 -3.61 -15.81 9.95
N ALA A 140 -3.21 -15.48 11.17
CA ALA A 140 -3.47 -14.19 11.81
C ALA A 140 -2.35 -13.16 11.61
N SER A 141 -1.24 -13.55 10.97
CA SER A 141 -0.07 -12.71 10.79
C SER A 141 -0.13 -11.97 9.46
N LEU A 142 0.21 -10.69 9.46
CA LEU A 142 0.48 -9.90 8.28
C LEU A 142 1.97 -9.95 7.98
N ASN A 143 2.34 -10.59 6.89
CA ASN A 143 3.71 -10.65 6.42
C ASN A 143 3.98 -9.53 5.43
N GLY A 144 5.22 -9.09 5.37
CA GLY A 144 5.69 -8.13 4.40
C GLY A 144 7.04 -8.53 3.82
N GLN A 145 7.26 -8.13 2.57
CA GLN A 145 8.53 -8.29 1.86
C GLN A 145 8.81 -7.07 1.01
N PHE A 146 10.03 -6.57 1.10
CA PHE A 146 10.54 -5.55 0.21
C PHE A 146 11.65 -6.15 -0.66
N GLU A 147 11.56 -5.92 -1.96
CA GLU A 147 12.45 -6.47 -2.97
C GLU A 147 12.98 -5.36 -3.86
N VAL A 148 14.21 -5.52 -4.32
CA VAL A 148 14.90 -4.58 -5.21
C VAL A 148 15.40 -5.32 -6.44
N ALA A 149 15.16 -4.76 -7.63
CA ALA A 149 15.72 -5.24 -8.89
C ALA A 149 16.62 -4.15 -9.49
N PRO A 150 17.95 -4.29 -9.44
CA PRO A 150 18.85 -3.41 -10.17
C PRO A 150 18.54 -3.43 -11.68
N PRO A 151 18.91 -2.39 -12.45
CA PRO A 151 18.65 -2.35 -13.89
C PRO A 151 19.10 -3.62 -14.59
N GLY A 152 18.16 -4.26 -15.32
CA GLY A 152 18.40 -5.50 -16.05
C GLY A 152 18.58 -6.76 -15.20
N LYS A 153 18.24 -6.70 -13.91
CA LYS A 153 18.30 -7.86 -12.98
C LYS A 153 16.90 -8.22 -12.48
N GLU A 154 16.79 -9.46 -11.98
CA GLU A 154 15.60 -9.95 -11.30
C GLU A 154 15.47 -9.37 -9.89
N TYR A 155 14.24 -9.40 -9.35
CA TYR A 155 13.96 -9.00 -7.98
C TYR A 155 14.72 -9.88 -6.99
N GLN A 156 15.35 -9.24 -6.03
CA GLN A 156 16.01 -9.88 -4.89
C GLN A 156 15.39 -9.37 -3.60
N SER A 157 15.15 -10.28 -2.65
CA SER A 157 14.64 -9.91 -1.34
C SER A 157 15.66 -9.03 -0.61
N TYR A 158 15.26 -7.82 -0.26
CA TYR A 158 16.04 -6.92 0.57
C TYR A 158 15.63 -7.04 2.05
N MET A 159 14.32 -7.20 2.31
CA MET A 159 13.79 -7.28 3.67
C MET A 159 12.52 -8.14 3.71
N LYS A 160 12.36 -8.90 4.80
CA LYS A 160 11.13 -9.61 5.16
C LYS A 160 10.78 -9.34 6.61
N TRP A 161 9.51 -9.36 6.93
CA TRP A 161 9.03 -9.25 8.31
C TRP A 161 7.68 -9.93 8.49
N THR A 162 7.39 -10.29 9.73
CA THR A 162 6.10 -10.81 10.15
C THR A 162 5.51 -9.88 11.21
N SER A 163 4.21 -9.65 11.17
CA SER A 163 3.54 -8.71 12.05
C SER A 163 2.31 -9.31 12.69
N VAL A 164 2.06 -8.87 13.92
CA VAL A 164 0.84 -9.18 14.68
C VAL A 164 0.02 -7.91 14.87
N LYS A 165 -1.29 -8.05 14.85
CA LYS A 165 -2.21 -6.93 15.05
C LYS A 165 -2.17 -6.51 16.52
N LYS A 166 -2.16 -5.19 16.76
CA LYS A 166 -2.31 -4.61 18.10
C LYS A 166 -3.75 -4.66 18.58
#